data_fc409bf05117d96d907a285893ff970d
#
_entry.id   fc409bf05117d96d907a285893ff970d
#
_cell.length_a   1.000
_cell.length_b   1.000
_cell.length_c   1.000
_cell.angle_alpha   90.00
_cell.angle_beta   90.00
_cell.angle_gamma   90.00
#
_symmetry.space_group_name_H-M   'P 1'
#
loop_
_entity.id
_entity.type
_entity.pdbx_description
1 polymer ?
#
loop_
_entity_poly.entity_id
_entity_poly.type
_entity_poly.pdbx_seq_one_letter_code
_entity_poly.pdbx_strand_id
1 'polypeptide(L)'
;MSDTAATTESPTRSPLSEEVARRRTFAIISHPDAGKTTLTEKLLLFGGAINLAGQVKAKGERRNTRSDWMKIERERGISVVTSVMTFEFNDLVFNLLDTPGHEDFSEDTYRTLTAVDSAVMVIDAAKGIEARTRKLFEVCRLRDIPIITFINKMDRESRDTFDLLDEIEKTLALDTTPMTWPVGRGRDFLGTYDVVNGGVRLLEGGGAKTGATEQIDIADLGKRNPNLDVSEVRDELALASEACKPFELAAFREGHLTPVYFGSALRNFGVGDLLEGLGKFAPAPRAQDSDLRRVEAAEPRMSAFVFKIQANMDPNHRDRIAFARLCSGKLSRGMKAKLVRTGKNMSLSSPQFFFAQDRSVADEAFAGDVVGIPNHGTLRIGDTLTEGEDLTFVGVPSFAPEIVRRVRLTDAMKAKKLKEALQQMSEEGVVQVFRPRDGAPALVGVVGPLQLDVLKARLDAEYSLPVEFEISEFSLARWISSDDRKKLDAFVAANNSGIADDVDGDPVFMAKNEFYLGYTRERAEGITFSNVKDVKKKA
;
A
#
# COMPACT_ATOMS: atom_id res chain seq x y z
N MET A 1 -31.92 18.77 50.45
CA MET A 1 -31.29 17.64 49.76
C MET A 1 -30.82 18.22 48.42
N SER A 2 -29.56 18.57 48.33
CA SER A 2 -28.94 19.17 47.17
C SER A 2 -28.33 18.06 46.33
N ASP A 3 -28.89 17.83 45.14
CA ASP A 3 -28.31 16.96 44.12
C ASP A 3 -27.10 17.67 43.46
N THR A 4 -25.92 17.18 43.79
CA THR A 4 -24.68 17.55 43.11
C THR A 4 -24.56 16.66 41.86
N ALA A 5 -24.94 17.19 40.71
CA ALA A 5 -24.63 16.59 39.42
C ALA A 5 -23.12 16.59 39.22
N ALA A 6 -22.49 15.44 39.26
CA ALA A 6 -21.09 15.24 38.88
C ALA A 6 -20.95 15.45 37.37
N THR A 7 -20.42 16.60 36.98
CA THR A 7 -19.90 16.84 35.63
C THR A 7 -18.69 15.96 35.43
N THR A 8 -18.85 14.89 34.66
CA THR A 8 -17.73 14.09 34.15
C THR A 8 -17.00 14.94 33.11
N GLU A 9 -15.94 15.64 33.52
CA GLU A 9 -14.97 16.25 32.62
C GLU A 9 -14.35 15.14 31.77
N SER A 10 -14.53 15.22 30.47
CA SER A 10 -13.81 14.38 29.53
C SER A 10 -12.31 14.64 29.72
N PRO A 11 -11.45 13.60 29.82
CA PRO A 11 -10.02 13.79 30.03
C PRO A 11 -9.45 14.65 28.88
N THR A 12 -8.88 15.79 29.19
CA THR A 12 -8.16 16.65 28.23
C THR A 12 -7.08 15.83 27.56
N ARG A 13 -7.20 15.64 26.25
CA ARG A 13 -6.21 14.93 25.46
C ARG A 13 -4.89 15.71 25.48
N SER A 14 -3.75 15.02 25.55
CA SER A 14 -2.46 15.68 25.42
C SER A 14 -2.30 16.23 23.99
N PRO A 15 -1.51 17.30 23.77
CA PRO A 15 -1.25 17.84 22.42
C PRO A 15 -0.75 16.78 21.44
N LEU A 16 0.06 15.83 21.91
CA LEU A 16 0.51 14.68 21.11
C LEU A 16 -0.67 13.80 20.68
N SER A 17 -1.55 13.49 21.62
CA SER A 17 -2.72 12.64 21.35
C SER A 17 -3.72 13.31 20.38
N GLU A 18 -3.84 14.64 20.43
CA GLU A 18 -4.66 15.41 19.48
C GLU A 18 -4.07 15.34 18.07
N GLU A 19 -2.76 15.60 17.94
CA GLU A 19 -2.07 15.51 16.66
C GLU A 19 -2.13 14.09 16.06
N VAL A 20 -1.93 13.06 16.85
CA VAL A 20 -2.07 11.65 16.40
C VAL A 20 -3.51 11.38 15.93
N ALA A 21 -4.53 11.86 16.63
CA ALA A 21 -5.94 11.64 16.28
C ALA A 21 -6.34 12.30 14.94
N ARG A 22 -5.61 13.31 14.47
CA ARG A 22 -5.84 13.94 13.16
C ARG A 22 -5.35 13.12 11.98
N ARG A 23 -4.49 12.10 12.17
CA ARG A 23 -3.89 11.33 11.07
C ARG A 23 -4.82 10.25 10.55
N ARG A 24 -4.83 10.11 9.21
CA ARG A 24 -5.51 9.04 8.48
C ARG A 24 -4.53 8.49 7.44
N THR A 25 -4.05 7.28 7.66
CA THR A 25 -3.09 6.67 6.75
C THR A 25 -3.73 5.49 6.06
N PHE A 26 -3.83 5.58 4.75
CA PHE A 26 -4.54 4.59 3.95
C PHE A 26 -3.84 4.25 2.65
N ALA A 27 -4.07 3.03 2.17
CA ALA A 27 -3.64 2.57 0.85
C ALA A 27 -4.82 2.54 -0.12
N ILE A 28 -4.54 2.73 -1.40
CA ILE A 28 -5.51 2.41 -2.45
C ILE A 28 -5.11 1.10 -3.09
N ILE A 29 -6.03 0.13 -3.07
CA ILE A 29 -5.86 -1.20 -3.65
C ILE A 29 -6.90 -1.43 -4.76
N SER A 30 -6.48 -2.05 -5.84
CA SER A 30 -7.38 -2.37 -6.94
C SER A 30 -6.76 -3.38 -7.90
N HIS A 31 -7.60 -3.94 -8.77
CA HIS A 31 -7.13 -4.55 -10.01
C HIS A 31 -6.56 -3.50 -10.97
N PRO A 32 -5.61 -3.84 -11.88
CA PRO A 32 -5.19 -2.95 -12.96
C PRO A 32 -6.38 -2.41 -13.76
N ASP A 33 -6.31 -1.17 -14.20
CA ASP A 33 -7.35 -0.47 -14.96
C ASP A 33 -8.67 -0.17 -14.21
N ALA A 34 -8.83 -0.50 -12.94
CA ALA A 34 -10.02 -0.10 -12.17
C ALA A 34 -10.15 1.42 -11.95
N GLY A 35 -9.10 2.18 -12.31
CA GLY A 35 -9.07 3.64 -12.19
C GLY A 35 -8.39 4.17 -10.94
N LYS A 36 -7.54 3.34 -10.31
CA LYS A 36 -6.78 3.67 -9.10
C LYS A 36 -6.02 4.99 -9.23
N THR A 37 -5.13 5.11 -10.20
CA THR A 37 -4.29 6.30 -10.43
C THR A 37 -5.15 7.56 -10.66
N THR A 38 -6.26 7.42 -11.40
CA THR A 38 -7.22 8.51 -11.59
C THR A 38 -7.85 8.93 -10.26
N LEU A 39 -8.26 7.96 -9.42
CA LEU A 39 -8.83 8.26 -8.11
C LEU A 39 -7.80 8.94 -7.20
N THR A 40 -6.56 8.46 -7.18
CA THR A 40 -5.44 9.08 -6.44
C THR A 40 -5.27 10.55 -6.80
N GLU A 41 -5.19 10.88 -8.11
CA GLU A 41 -5.09 12.27 -8.57
C GLU A 41 -6.29 13.13 -8.15
N LYS A 42 -7.48 12.56 -8.13
CA LYS A 42 -8.68 13.29 -7.75
C LYS A 42 -8.77 13.52 -6.23
N LEU A 43 -8.38 12.55 -5.42
CA LEU A 43 -8.28 12.74 -3.95
C LEU A 43 -7.29 13.86 -3.60
N LEU A 44 -6.14 13.92 -4.28
CA LEU A 44 -5.16 15.01 -4.11
C LEU A 44 -5.72 16.36 -4.56
N LEU A 45 -6.52 16.39 -5.60
CA LEU A 45 -7.19 17.61 -6.05
C LEU A 45 -8.20 18.12 -5.03
N PHE A 46 -9.05 17.23 -4.49
CA PHE A 46 -10.01 17.57 -3.44
C PHE A 46 -9.34 17.99 -2.14
N GLY A 47 -8.23 17.35 -1.76
CA GLY A 47 -7.40 17.73 -0.62
C GLY A 47 -6.58 19.01 -0.82
N GLY A 48 -6.71 19.69 -1.98
CA GLY A 48 -5.98 20.94 -2.26
C GLY A 48 -4.48 20.78 -2.47
N ALA A 49 -3.95 19.55 -2.45
CA ALA A 49 -2.53 19.28 -2.66
C ALA A 49 -2.07 19.52 -4.11
N ILE A 50 -3.01 19.52 -5.06
CA ILE A 50 -2.77 19.89 -6.46
C ILE A 50 -3.84 20.85 -6.94
N ASN A 51 -3.42 22.00 -7.46
CA ASN A 51 -4.34 23.06 -7.90
C ASN A 51 -5.12 22.73 -9.19
N LEU A 52 -4.73 21.70 -9.95
CA LEU A 52 -5.33 21.29 -11.23
C LEU A 52 -5.04 19.82 -11.52
N ALA A 53 -6.06 18.96 -11.39
CA ALA A 53 -5.98 17.62 -11.96
C ALA A 53 -5.98 17.73 -13.49
N GLY A 54 -4.88 17.35 -14.12
CA GLY A 54 -4.82 17.11 -15.56
C GLY A 54 -5.06 18.32 -16.47
N GLN A 55 -4.49 19.50 -16.21
CA GLN A 55 -4.21 20.44 -17.29
C GLN A 55 -2.96 20.01 -18.05
N VAL A 56 -3.08 18.93 -18.81
CA VAL A 56 -2.35 18.79 -20.06
C VAL A 56 -3.35 18.50 -21.16
N LYS A 57 -4.03 19.55 -21.60
CA LYS A 57 -4.57 19.62 -22.94
C LYS A 57 -3.43 20.10 -23.83
N ALA A 58 -2.49 19.25 -24.14
CA ALA A 58 -1.67 19.36 -25.31
C ALA A 58 -2.07 18.24 -26.27
N LYS A 59 -2.53 18.61 -27.44
CA LYS A 59 -2.83 17.75 -28.58
C LYS A 59 -1.57 16.92 -28.86
N GLY A 60 -1.59 15.60 -28.58
CA GLY A 60 -0.58 14.66 -29.08
C GLY A 60 0.41 14.08 -28.08
N GLU A 61 0.43 14.47 -26.81
CA GLU A 61 1.32 13.84 -25.82
C GLU A 61 0.54 12.92 -24.86
N ARG A 62 1.10 11.72 -24.64
CA ARG A 62 0.55 10.73 -23.69
C ARG A 62 0.47 11.36 -22.31
N ARG A 63 -0.67 11.17 -21.65
CA ARG A 63 -0.94 11.62 -20.27
C ARG A 63 0.15 11.11 -19.35
N ASN A 64 1.01 11.99 -18.85
CA ASN A 64 1.92 11.70 -17.76
C ASN A 64 1.12 11.89 -16.45
N THR A 65 0.82 10.80 -15.76
CA THR A 65 0.27 10.85 -14.42
C THR A 65 1.36 11.28 -13.44
N ARG A 66 1.01 12.09 -12.43
CA ARG A 66 2.00 12.58 -11.44
C ARG A 66 2.55 11.48 -10.54
N SER A 67 1.85 10.35 -10.44
CA SER A 67 2.28 9.16 -9.70
C SER A 67 3.31 8.32 -10.46
N ASP A 68 3.32 8.34 -11.81
CA ASP A 68 4.17 7.49 -12.64
C ASP A 68 5.41 8.28 -13.11
N TRP A 69 6.48 8.21 -12.34
CA TRP A 69 7.71 8.99 -12.60
C TRP A 69 8.79 8.21 -13.36
N MET A 70 8.76 6.85 -13.33
CA MET A 70 9.72 6.03 -14.07
C MET A 70 9.39 6.00 -15.56
N LYS A 71 10.42 5.97 -16.40
CA LYS A 71 10.26 5.87 -17.87
C LYS A 71 9.45 4.63 -18.26
N ILE A 72 9.71 3.49 -17.61
CA ILE A 72 9.02 2.22 -17.88
C ILE A 72 7.54 2.27 -17.46
N GLU A 73 7.18 2.96 -16.38
CA GLU A 73 5.79 3.19 -15.97
C GLU A 73 5.03 3.96 -17.04
N ARG A 74 5.63 5.03 -17.53
CA ARG A 74 5.04 5.88 -18.60
C ARG A 74 4.92 5.17 -19.93
N GLU A 75 5.91 4.36 -20.31
CA GLU A 75 5.90 3.60 -21.57
C GLU A 75 4.87 2.48 -21.57
N ARG A 76 4.68 1.80 -20.43
CA ARG A 76 3.75 0.68 -20.30
C ARG A 76 2.38 1.07 -19.72
N GLY A 77 2.24 2.27 -19.14
CA GLY A 77 0.99 2.77 -18.54
C GLY A 77 0.59 2.01 -17.27
N ILE A 78 1.57 1.54 -16.49
CA ILE A 78 1.36 0.79 -15.24
C ILE A 78 2.19 1.41 -14.13
N SER A 79 1.63 1.49 -12.91
CA SER A 79 2.38 1.85 -11.73
C SER A 79 3.20 0.65 -11.25
N VAL A 80 4.51 0.85 -11.12
CA VAL A 80 5.49 -0.17 -10.71
C VAL A 80 5.84 -0.04 -9.24
N VAL A 81 5.81 1.18 -8.71
CA VAL A 81 6.29 1.51 -7.38
C VAL A 81 5.20 2.23 -6.59
N THR A 82 5.08 1.92 -5.28
CA THR A 82 4.19 2.67 -4.37
C THR A 82 4.62 4.13 -4.29
N SER A 83 3.68 5.05 -4.46
CA SER A 83 3.87 6.48 -4.21
C SER A 83 3.26 6.86 -2.86
N VAL A 84 3.97 7.70 -2.11
CA VAL A 84 3.51 8.24 -0.82
C VAL A 84 3.18 9.72 -1.00
N MET A 85 2.01 10.13 -0.53
CA MET A 85 1.53 11.51 -0.67
C MET A 85 0.80 11.93 0.60
N THR A 86 1.12 13.13 1.10
CA THR A 86 0.50 13.71 2.29
C THR A 86 -0.30 14.94 1.90
N PHE A 87 -1.50 15.13 2.45
CA PHE A 87 -2.32 16.32 2.26
C PHE A 87 -3.25 16.54 3.45
N GLU A 88 -3.78 17.76 3.58
CA GLU A 88 -4.75 18.12 4.63
C GLU A 88 -6.15 18.29 4.05
N PHE A 89 -7.16 17.85 4.79
CA PHE A 89 -8.56 18.04 4.44
C PHE A 89 -9.42 18.00 5.72
N ASN A 90 -10.28 19.01 5.92
CA ASN A 90 -11.17 19.14 7.10
C ASN A 90 -10.43 18.89 8.43
N ASP A 91 -9.34 19.63 8.66
CA ASP A 91 -8.48 19.55 9.85
C ASP A 91 -7.82 18.17 10.11
N LEU A 92 -7.93 17.24 9.17
CA LEU A 92 -7.26 15.96 9.21
C LEU A 92 -6.05 15.95 8.27
N VAL A 93 -5.04 15.18 8.65
CA VAL A 93 -3.84 14.92 7.84
C VAL A 93 -3.96 13.52 7.24
N PHE A 94 -3.99 13.46 5.93
CA PHE A 94 -4.08 12.22 5.17
C PHE A 94 -2.72 11.81 4.62
N ASN A 95 -2.33 10.57 4.88
CA ASN A 95 -1.19 9.93 4.25
C ASN A 95 -1.73 8.86 3.30
N LEU A 96 -1.66 9.14 2.01
CA LEU A 96 -2.11 8.24 0.95
C LEU A 96 -0.93 7.47 0.39
N LEU A 97 -1.06 6.14 0.35
CA LEU A 97 -0.10 5.23 -0.24
C LEU A 97 -0.73 4.58 -1.48
N ASP A 98 -0.32 5.04 -2.67
CA ASP A 98 -0.80 4.50 -3.94
C ASP A 98 0.02 3.27 -4.34
N THR A 99 -0.59 2.08 -4.22
CA THR A 99 0.10 0.79 -4.43
C THR A 99 0.19 0.40 -5.91
N PRO A 100 1.18 -0.40 -6.33
CA PRO A 100 1.21 -0.96 -7.68
C PRO A 100 -0.03 -1.82 -7.98
N GLY A 101 -0.61 -1.64 -9.17
CA GLY A 101 -1.76 -2.45 -9.61
C GLY A 101 -1.37 -3.83 -10.12
N HIS A 102 -0.17 -4.00 -10.69
CA HIS A 102 0.27 -5.23 -11.33
C HIS A 102 0.75 -6.29 -10.32
N GLU A 103 0.40 -7.58 -10.55
CA GLU A 103 0.72 -8.67 -9.61
C GLU A 103 2.22 -8.93 -9.43
N ASP A 104 3.04 -8.67 -10.45
CA ASP A 104 4.49 -8.81 -10.37
C ASP A 104 5.11 -7.94 -9.25
N PHE A 105 4.43 -6.86 -8.83
CA PHE A 105 4.87 -5.96 -7.76
C PHE A 105 4.09 -6.15 -6.44
N SER A 106 3.53 -7.35 -6.25
CA SER A 106 2.73 -7.65 -5.04
C SER A 106 3.51 -7.52 -3.74
N GLU A 107 4.80 -7.80 -3.72
CA GLU A 107 5.62 -7.70 -2.52
C GLU A 107 5.71 -6.23 -2.03
N ASP A 108 5.87 -5.25 -2.93
CA ASP A 108 5.82 -3.83 -2.57
C ASP A 108 4.45 -3.43 -2.01
N THR A 109 3.37 -3.94 -2.61
CA THR A 109 2.01 -3.73 -2.11
C THR A 109 1.83 -4.31 -0.70
N TYR A 110 2.31 -5.53 -0.45
CA TYR A 110 2.19 -6.17 0.86
C TYR A 110 2.97 -5.44 1.95
N ARG A 111 4.18 -4.95 1.64
CA ARG A 111 4.97 -4.11 2.54
C ARG A 111 4.27 -2.77 2.80
N THR A 112 3.70 -2.15 1.77
CA THR A 112 2.96 -0.90 1.89
C THR A 112 1.74 -1.06 2.80
N LEU A 113 1.01 -2.18 2.70
CA LEU A 113 -0.13 -2.47 3.57
C LEU A 113 0.25 -2.62 5.05
N THR A 114 1.53 -2.85 5.38
CA THR A 114 1.97 -2.82 6.80
C THR A 114 2.01 -1.42 7.38
N ALA A 115 2.14 -0.42 6.53
CA ALA A 115 2.31 0.98 6.92
C ALA A 115 0.99 1.77 6.99
N VAL A 116 -0.16 1.13 6.78
CA VAL A 116 -1.47 1.81 6.75
C VAL A 116 -2.42 1.33 7.83
N ASP A 117 -3.40 2.17 8.14
CA ASP A 117 -4.42 1.89 9.14
C ASP A 117 -5.78 1.52 8.52
N SER A 118 -5.97 1.84 7.24
CA SER A 118 -7.15 1.47 6.44
C SER A 118 -6.80 1.33 4.96
N ALA A 119 -7.74 0.83 4.15
CA ALA A 119 -7.57 0.74 2.70
C ALA A 119 -8.82 1.20 1.96
N VAL A 120 -8.64 1.74 0.76
CA VAL A 120 -9.70 1.97 -0.21
C VAL A 120 -9.60 0.91 -1.29
N MET A 121 -10.62 0.08 -1.43
CA MET A 121 -10.72 -0.91 -2.49
C MET A 121 -11.50 -0.32 -3.66
N VAL A 122 -10.84 -0.19 -4.82
CA VAL A 122 -11.47 0.33 -6.04
C VAL A 122 -11.90 -0.82 -6.92
N ILE A 123 -13.19 -0.86 -7.23
CA ILE A 123 -13.82 -1.87 -8.08
C ILE A 123 -14.34 -1.20 -9.36
N ASP A 124 -14.08 -1.80 -10.51
CA ASP A 124 -14.67 -1.40 -11.79
C ASP A 124 -16.12 -1.88 -11.86
N ALA A 125 -17.08 -0.97 -12.03
CA ALA A 125 -18.51 -1.28 -12.07
C ALA A 125 -18.91 -2.28 -13.19
N ALA A 126 -18.13 -2.35 -14.26
CA ALA A 126 -18.38 -3.31 -15.35
C ALA A 126 -17.81 -4.70 -15.07
N LYS A 127 -16.67 -4.76 -14.36
CA LYS A 127 -15.92 -6.01 -14.16
C LYS A 127 -16.22 -6.71 -12.83
N GLY A 128 -16.53 -5.95 -11.77
CA GLY A 128 -16.71 -6.48 -10.43
C GLY A 128 -15.38 -6.88 -9.77
N ILE A 129 -15.40 -7.96 -8.99
CA ILE A 129 -14.23 -8.45 -8.26
C ILE A 129 -13.38 -9.37 -9.14
N GLU A 130 -12.16 -8.94 -9.41
CA GLU A 130 -11.17 -9.70 -10.14
C GLU A 130 -10.21 -10.44 -9.19
N ALA A 131 -9.51 -11.48 -9.69
CA ALA A 131 -8.64 -12.33 -8.88
C ALA A 131 -7.59 -11.54 -8.05
N ARG A 132 -7.06 -10.48 -8.63
CA ARG A 132 -6.10 -9.60 -7.94
C ARG A 132 -6.72 -8.88 -6.74
N THR A 133 -7.92 -8.35 -6.90
CA THR A 133 -8.66 -7.67 -5.81
C THR A 133 -8.87 -8.61 -4.64
N ARG A 134 -9.22 -9.89 -4.90
CA ARG A 134 -9.37 -10.92 -3.87
C ARG A 134 -8.07 -11.15 -3.10
N LYS A 135 -6.93 -11.33 -3.79
CA LYS A 135 -5.64 -11.52 -3.12
C LYS A 135 -5.26 -10.33 -2.22
N LEU A 136 -5.51 -9.11 -2.67
CA LEU A 136 -5.24 -7.91 -1.88
C LEU A 136 -6.17 -7.78 -0.66
N PHE A 137 -7.43 -8.16 -0.83
CA PHE A 137 -8.38 -8.23 0.27
C PHE A 137 -7.94 -9.23 1.34
N GLU A 138 -7.50 -10.44 0.95
CA GLU A 138 -6.99 -11.45 1.88
C GLU A 138 -5.82 -10.92 2.72
N VAL A 139 -4.92 -10.14 2.12
CA VAL A 139 -3.81 -9.51 2.85
C VAL A 139 -4.31 -8.45 3.85
N CYS A 140 -5.28 -7.62 3.45
CA CYS A 140 -5.91 -6.65 4.35
C CYS A 140 -6.58 -7.36 5.53
N ARG A 141 -7.31 -8.45 5.27
CA ARG A 141 -7.99 -9.24 6.31
C ARG A 141 -7.02 -9.88 7.29
N LEU A 142 -5.91 -10.46 6.81
CA LEU A 142 -4.87 -11.05 7.67
C LEU A 142 -4.19 -10.02 8.59
N ARG A 143 -4.35 -8.72 8.30
CA ARG A 143 -3.76 -7.61 9.05
C ARG A 143 -4.80 -6.75 9.75
N ASP A 144 -6.06 -7.19 9.79
CA ASP A 144 -7.19 -6.46 10.36
C ASP A 144 -7.31 -5.02 9.82
N ILE A 145 -6.99 -4.81 8.53
CA ILE A 145 -7.09 -3.50 7.88
C ILE A 145 -8.52 -3.29 7.40
N PRO A 146 -9.29 -2.34 7.98
CA PRO A 146 -10.63 -2.04 7.52
C PRO A 146 -10.62 -1.43 6.11
N ILE A 147 -11.63 -1.81 5.31
CA ILE A 147 -11.70 -1.46 3.90
C ILE A 147 -12.94 -0.61 3.62
N ILE A 148 -12.74 0.51 2.93
CA ILE A 148 -13.80 1.30 2.31
C ILE A 148 -13.83 0.94 0.83
N THR A 149 -15.00 0.60 0.30
CA THR A 149 -15.15 0.21 -1.11
C THR A 149 -15.62 1.39 -1.95
N PHE A 150 -14.96 1.62 -3.09
CA PHE A 150 -15.35 2.60 -4.09
C PHE A 150 -15.64 1.90 -5.43
N ILE A 151 -16.92 1.84 -5.81
CA ILE A 151 -17.35 1.31 -7.12
C ILE A 151 -17.24 2.43 -8.13
N ASN A 152 -16.23 2.31 -9.00
CA ASN A 152 -15.81 3.35 -9.95
C ASN A 152 -16.36 3.10 -11.36
N LYS A 153 -16.37 4.14 -12.18
CA LYS A 153 -16.77 4.14 -13.60
C LYS A 153 -18.27 3.97 -13.83
N MET A 154 -19.10 4.46 -12.91
CA MET A 154 -20.55 4.45 -13.04
C MET A 154 -21.06 5.23 -14.26
N ASP A 155 -20.24 6.11 -14.84
CA ASP A 155 -20.48 6.85 -16.09
C ASP A 155 -20.32 6.02 -17.37
N ARG A 156 -20.01 4.74 -17.23
CA ARG A 156 -19.88 3.76 -18.32
C ARG A 156 -20.85 2.61 -18.12
N GLU A 157 -20.96 1.74 -19.12
CA GLU A 157 -21.71 0.50 -18.99
C GLU A 157 -21.26 -0.25 -17.72
N SER A 158 -22.21 -0.54 -16.85
CA SER A 158 -22.00 -1.15 -15.55
C SER A 158 -22.94 -2.31 -15.31
N ARG A 159 -22.53 -3.23 -14.45
CA ARG A 159 -23.40 -4.30 -13.95
C ARG A 159 -24.48 -3.73 -13.03
N ASP A 160 -25.45 -4.56 -12.71
CA ASP A 160 -26.46 -4.23 -11.72
C ASP A 160 -25.83 -3.92 -10.36
N THR A 161 -26.40 -2.94 -9.64
CA THR A 161 -25.86 -2.47 -8.35
C THR A 161 -25.96 -3.54 -7.27
N PHE A 162 -27.09 -4.25 -7.19
CA PHE A 162 -27.28 -5.34 -6.23
C PHE A 162 -26.38 -6.53 -6.56
N ASP A 163 -26.19 -6.87 -7.84
CA ASP A 163 -25.27 -7.94 -8.25
C ASP A 163 -23.82 -7.64 -7.82
N LEU A 164 -23.40 -6.37 -7.90
CA LEU A 164 -22.07 -5.96 -7.45
C LEU A 164 -21.89 -6.08 -5.93
N LEU A 165 -22.90 -5.66 -5.15
CA LEU A 165 -22.89 -5.78 -3.70
C LEU A 165 -22.88 -7.25 -3.28
N ASP A 166 -23.75 -8.06 -3.88
CA ASP A 166 -23.85 -9.50 -3.63
C ASP A 166 -22.56 -10.25 -3.97
N GLU A 167 -21.87 -9.85 -5.06
CA GLU A 167 -20.56 -10.40 -5.40
C GLU A 167 -19.50 -10.06 -4.35
N ILE A 168 -19.50 -8.83 -3.81
CA ILE A 168 -18.58 -8.43 -2.73
C ILE A 168 -18.84 -9.31 -1.51
N GLU A 169 -20.08 -9.44 -1.08
CA GLU A 169 -20.46 -10.23 0.10
C GLU A 169 -20.10 -11.70 -0.05
N LYS A 170 -20.47 -12.33 -1.16
CA LYS A 170 -20.20 -13.75 -1.42
C LYS A 170 -18.73 -14.06 -1.65
N THR A 171 -18.02 -13.17 -2.34
CA THR A 171 -16.64 -13.44 -2.75
C THR A 171 -15.65 -13.14 -1.65
N LEU A 172 -15.90 -12.07 -0.88
CA LEU A 172 -14.99 -11.59 0.16
C LEU A 172 -15.45 -11.95 1.58
N ALA A 173 -16.66 -12.46 1.75
CA ALA A 173 -17.30 -12.65 3.06
C ALA A 173 -17.24 -11.36 3.90
N LEU A 174 -17.64 -10.25 3.28
CA LEU A 174 -17.58 -8.90 3.81
C LEU A 174 -18.93 -8.21 3.60
N ASP A 175 -19.65 -7.93 4.67
CA ASP A 175 -20.95 -7.26 4.62
C ASP A 175 -20.82 -5.89 3.94
N THR A 176 -21.79 -5.52 3.11
CA THR A 176 -21.81 -4.23 2.43
C THR A 176 -22.83 -3.27 3.00
N THR A 177 -22.45 -2.00 3.15
CA THR A 177 -23.38 -0.91 3.49
C THR A 177 -23.22 0.21 2.47
N PRO A 178 -24.20 0.41 1.57
CA PRO A 178 -24.17 1.54 0.65
C PRO A 178 -24.30 2.86 1.41
N MET A 179 -23.29 3.72 1.29
CA MET A 179 -23.32 5.10 1.82
C MET A 179 -23.90 6.07 0.79
N THR A 180 -23.68 5.77 -0.48
CA THR A 180 -24.32 6.44 -1.61
C THR A 180 -24.97 5.40 -2.52
N TRP A 181 -26.05 5.77 -3.22
CA TRP A 181 -26.72 4.90 -4.19
C TRP A 181 -26.73 5.53 -5.57
N PRO A 182 -26.38 4.83 -6.66
CA PRO A 182 -26.36 5.43 -7.99
C PRO A 182 -27.77 5.75 -8.48
N VAL A 183 -27.93 6.92 -9.10
CA VAL A 183 -29.15 7.33 -9.79
C VAL A 183 -28.90 7.23 -11.29
N GLY A 184 -29.46 6.19 -11.89
CA GLY A 184 -29.17 5.81 -13.27
C GLY A 184 -27.80 5.11 -13.41
N ARG A 185 -27.54 4.58 -14.62
CA ARG A 185 -26.32 3.81 -14.93
C ARG A 185 -25.80 4.14 -16.32
N GLY A 186 -24.50 4.00 -16.53
CA GLY A 186 -23.89 4.20 -17.85
C GLY A 186 -24.09 5.60 -18.38
N ARG A 187 -24.70 5.72 -19.55
CA ARG A 187 -25.01 7.02 -20.17
C ARG A 187 -26.10 7.80 -19.45
N ASP A 188 -26.94 7.08 -18.70
CA ASP A 188 -28.06 7.65 -17.93
C ASP A 188 -27.68 7.89 -16.46
N PHE A 189 -26.40 7.74 -16.12
CA PHE A 189 -25.88 8.04 -14.79
C PHE A 189 -25.96 9.54 -14.51
N LEU A 190 -26.87 9.92 -13.63
CA LEU A 190 -27.18 11.31 -13.27
C LEU A 190 -26.45 11.77 -12.00
N GLY A 191 -26.13 10.84 -11.11
CA GLY A 191 -25.53 11.16 -9.83
C GLY A 191 -25.68 10.05 -8.80
N THR A 192 -25.59 10.41 -7.52
CA THR A 192 -25.83 9.49 -6.40
C THR A 192 -26.78 10.07 -5.37
N TYR A 193 -27.57 9.21 -4.75
CA TYR A 193 -28.37 9.53 -3.57
C TYR A 193 -27.49 9.28 -2.32
N ASP A 194 -27.47 10.24 -1.40
CA ASP A 194 -26.84 10.08 -0.08
C ASP A 194 -27.78 9.28 0.84
N VAL A 195 -27.42 8.05 1.11
CA VAL A 195 -28.27 7.12 1.89
C VAL A 195 -28.37 7.54 3.35
N VAL A 196 -27.36 8.23 3.88
CA VAL A 196 -27.28 8.60 5.30
C VAL A 196 -28.02 9.91 5.58
N ASN A 197 -27.79 10.93 4.75
CA ASN A 197 -28.28 12.30 4.99
C ASN A 197 -29.51 12.63 4.13
N GLY A 198 -29.80 11.82 3.13
CA GLY A 198 -30.83 12.09 2.13
C GLY A 198 -30.38 13.06 1.05
N GLY A 199 -31.14 13.08 -0.05
CA GLY A 199 -30.89 13.98 -1.18
C GLY A 199 -30.01 13.40 -2.27
N VAL A 200 -30.21 13.90 -3.49
CA VAL A 200 -29.48 13.48 -4.69
C VAL A 200 -28.41 14.49 -5.02
N ARG A 201 -27.19 14.02 -5.16
CA ARG A 201 -26.06 14.80 -5.70
C ARG A 201 -25.96 14.55 -7.19
N LEU A 202 -26.13 15.61 -7.99
CA LEU A 202 -26.15 15.52 -9.44
C LEU A 202 -24.76 15.64 -10.05
N LEU A 203 -24.51 14.85 -11.09
CA LEU A 203 -23.32 14.98 -11.93
C LEU A 203 -23.51 16.19 -12.87
N GLU A 204 -22.85 17.30 -12.60
CA GLU A 204 -22.88 18.44 -13.50
C GLU A 204 -22.15 18.19 -14.82
N GLY A 205 -22.80 18.55 -15.92
CA GLY A 205 -22.23 18.48 -17.27
C GLY A 205 -21.19 19.58 -17.53
N GLY A 206 -19.96 19.37 -17.07
CA GLY A 206 -18.85 20.30 -17.35
C GLY A 206 -17.95 20.52 -16.16
N GLY A 207 -17.21 19.50 -15.78
CA GLY A 207 -15.96 19.60 -15.01
C GLY A 207 -15.87 20.70 -13.96
N ALA A 208 -16.77 20.74 -13.00
CA ALA A 208 -16.65 21.66 -11.87
C ALA A 208 -15.27 21.46 -11.22
N LYS A 209 -14.50 22.53 -11.11
CA LYS A 209 -13.11 22.52 -10.61
C LYS A 209 -12.99 22.07 -9.14
N THR A 210 -14.10 21.94 -8.43
CA THR A 210 -14.14 21.75 -6.98
C THR A 210 -15.25 20.82 -6.48
N GLY A 211 -15.84 19.93 -7.31
CA GLY A 211 -16.76 18.92 -6.80
C GLY A 211 -18.01 19.46 -6.04
N ALA A 212 -18.32 20.74 -6.14
CA ALA A 212 -19.57 21.29 -5.62
C ALA A 212 -20.71 20.70 -6.46
N THR A 213 -21.31 19.64 -5.95
CA THR A 213 -22.48 19.00 -6.55
C THR A 213 -23.71 19.66 -5.98
N GLU A 214 -24.66 20.05 -6.85
CA GLU A 214 -25.97 20.51 -6.40
C GLU A 214 -26.67 19.31 -5.71
N GLN A 215 -27.10 19.51 -4.47
CA GLN A 215 -27.92 18.54 -3.77
C GLN A 215 -29.39 18.93 -3.93
N ILE A 216 -30.19 18.01 -4.47
CA ILE A 216 -31.63 18.21 -4.68
C ILE A 216 -32.44 17.15 -3.97
N ASP A 217 -33.70 17.43 -3.71
CA ASP A 217 -34.64 16.41 -3.23
C ASP A 217 -34.90 15.38 -4.36
N ILE A 218 -35.07 14.12 -3.97
CA ILE A 218 -35.43 13.05 -4.91
C ILE A 218 -36.73 13.34 -5.68
N ALA A 219 -37.67 14.09 -5.08
CA ALA A 219 -38.91 14.49 -5.74
C ALA A 219 -38.67 15.47 -6.91
N ASP A 220 -37.58 16.22 -6.91
CA ASP A 220 -37.23 17.17 -7.96
C ASP A 220 -36.48 16.55 -9.13
N LEU A 221 -36.04 15.29 -9.02
CA LEU A 221 -35.34 14.55 -10.08
C LEU A 221 -36.18 14.47 -11.37
N GLY A 222 -37.46 14.17 -11.28
CA GLY A 222 -38.34 14.06 -12.42
C GLY A 222 -38.54 15.38 -13.16
N LYS A 223 -38.40 16.54 -12.48
CA LYS A 223 -38.44 17.86 -13.11
C LYS A 223 -37.16 18.12 -13.92
N ARG A 224 -35.99 17.61 -13.45
CA ARG A 224 -34.70 17.77 -14.12
C ARG A 224 -34.49 16.78 -15.25
N ASN A 225 -34.99 15.57 -15.11
CA ASN A 225 -34.92 14.53 -16.13
C ASN A 225 -36.29 13.84 -16.28
N PRO A 226 -37.15 14.32 -17.22
CA PRO A 226 -38.49 13.77 -17.45
C PRO A 226 -38.49 12.29 -17.91
N ASN A 227 -37.37 11.77 -18.38
CA ASN A 227 -37.24 10.38 -18.84
C ASN A 227 -36.86 9.42 -17.72
N LEU A 228 -36.53 9.92 -16.53
CA LEU A 228 -36.18 9.09 -15.38
C LEU A 228 -37.45 8.68 -14.64
N ASP A 229 -37.60 7.38 -14.42
CA ASP A 229 -38.65 6.89 -13.51
C ASP A 229 -38.19 7.06 -12.04
N VAL A 230 -38.67 8.12 -11.41
CA VAL A 230 -38.38 8.43 -10.01
C VAL A 230 -38.94 7.38 -9.06
N SER A 231 -40.01 6.67 -9.47
CA SER A 231 -40.59 5.59 -8.64
C SER A 231 -39.63 4.40 -8.59
N GLU A 232 -39.01 4.02 -9.70
CA GLU A 232 -37.99 2.96 -9.74
C GLU A 232 -36.79 3.29 -8.84
N VAL A 233 -36.28 4.52 -8.85
CA VAL A 233 -35.20 4.94 -7.95
C VAL A 233 -35.59 4.83 -6.48
N ARG A 234 -36.84 5.19 -6.14
CA ARG A 234 -37.33 5.05 -4.75
C ARG A 234 -37.48 3.59 -4.33
N ASP A 235 -37.96 2.74 -5.22
CA ASP A 235 -38.12 1.31 -4.97
C ASP A 235 -36.74 0.64 -4.80
N GLU A 236 -35.75 0.99 -5.63
CA GLU A 236 -34.37 0.54 -5.44
C GLU A 236 -33.78 0.98 -4.09
N LEU A 237 -33.99 2.23 -3.68
CA LEU A 237 -33.52 2.74 -2.39
C LEU A 237 -34.21 2.06 -1.20
N ALA A 238 -35.51 1.81 -1.29
CA ALA A 238 -36.24 1.06 -0.26
C ALA A 238 -35.70 -0.36 -0.15
N LEU A 239 -35.50 -1.04 -1.27
CA LEU A 239 -34.92 -2.38 -1.33
C LEU A 239 -33.50 -2.40 -0.77
N ALA A 240 -32.65 -1.42 -1.13
CA ALA A 240 -31.29 -1.32 -0.61
C ALA A 240 -31.27 -1.13 0.92
N SER A 241 -32.21 -0.32 1.45
CA SER A 241 -32.35 -0.11 2.89
C SER A 241 -32.80 -1.37 3.66
N GLU A 242 -33.59 -2.24 3.02
CA GLU A 242 -34.05 -3.49 3.63
C GLU A 242 -33.04 -4.62 3.48
N ALA A 243 -32.36 -4.70 2.32
CA ALA A 243 -31.47 -5.80 1.99
C ALA A 243 -30.05 -5.65 2.59
N CYS A 244 -29.55 -4.41 2.67
CA CYS A 244 -28.19 -4.16 3.15
C CYS A 244 -28.16 -3.90 4.66
N LYS A 245 -27.07 -4.31 5.32
CA LYS A 245 -26.87 -4.04 6.74
C LYS A 245 -26.67 -2.55 6.99
N PRO A 246 -27.21 -1.99 8.08
CA PRO A 246 -26.92 -0.61 8.48
C PRO A 246 -25.42 -0.47 8.81
N PHE A 247 -24.88 0.74 8.58
CA PHE A 247 -23.50 1.02 8.89
C PHE A 247 -23.25 0.95 10.40
N GLU A 248 -22.29 0.10 10.79
CA GLU A 248 -21.83 -0.05 12.16
C GLU A 248 -20.31 0.15 12.21
N LEU A 249 -19.87 1.20 12.92
CA LEU A 249 -18.45 1.60 12.96
C LEU A 249 -17.55 0.52 13.56
N ALA A 250 -18.02 -0.23 14.55
CA ALA A 250 -17.29 -1.33 15.17
C ALA A 250 -17.04 -2.45 14.15
N ALA A 251 -18.11 -2.92 13.48
CA ALA A 251 -18.03 -3.97 12.47
C ALA A 251 -17.10 -3.57 11.28
N PHE A 252 -17.15 -2.28 10.88
CA PHE A 252 -16.20 -1.75 9.89
C PHE A 252 -14.75 -1.84 10.36
N ARG A 253 -14.46 -1.38 11.59
CA ARG A 253 -13.11 -1.37 12.16
C ARG A 253 -12.55 -2.76 12.42
N GLU A 254 -13.40 -3.73 12.65
CA GLU A 254 -13.07 -5.14 12.80
C GLU A 254 -12.92 -5.87 11.45
N GLY A 255 -13.21 -5.19 10.34
CA GLY A 255 -13.07 -5.76 8.99
C GLY A 255 -14.20 -6.71 8.58
N HIS A 256 -15.37 -6.62 9.23
CA HIS A 256 -16.56 -7.44 8.91
C HIS A 256 -17.53 -6.74 7.96
N LEU A 257 -17.44 -5.41 7.85
CA LEU A 257 -18.32 -4.58 7.05
C LEU A 257 -17.53 -3.56 6.24
N THR A 258 -17.97 -3.26 5.01
CA THR A 258 -17.42 -2.20 4.18
C THR A 258 -18.48 -1.15 3.83
N PRO A 259 -18.25 0.14 4.13
CA PRO A 259 -19.04 1.21 3.54
C PRO A 259 -18.74 1.33 2.05
N VAL A 260 -19.79 1.38 1.22
CA VAL A 260 -19.68 1.38 -0.24
C VAL A 260 -20.09 2.73 -0.80
N TYR A 261 -19.20 3.33 -1.60
CA TYR A 261 -19.42 4.55 -2.33
C TYR A 261 -19.44 4.28 -3.84
N PHE A 262 -20.34 4.91 -4.57
CA PHE A 262 -20.44 4.82 -6.02
C PHE A 262 -19.99 6.13 -6.66
N GLY A 263 -19.31 6.04 -7.81
CA GLY A 263 -18.87 7.26 -8.48
C GLY A 263 -18.14 7.06 -9.80
N SER A 264 -17.59 8.15 -10.29
CA SER A 264 -16.70 8.20 -11.44
C SER A 264 -15.52 9.10 -11.15
N ALA A 265 -14.36 8.50 -10.88
CA ALA A 265 -13.12 9.24 -10.65
C ALA A 265 -12.78 10.13 -11.86
N LEU A 266 -13.04 9.67 -13.10
CA LEU A 266 -12.80 10.45 -14.32
C LEU A 266 -13.62 11.75 -14.34
N ARG A 267 -14.86 11.71 -13.87
CA ARG A 267 -15.79 12.83 -13.82
C ARG A 267 -15.68 13.65 -12.53
N ASN A 268 -14.76 13.35 -11.62
CA ASN A 268 -14.66 13.93 -10.26
C ASN A 268 -15.90 13.70 -9.39
N PHE A 269 -16.66 12.66 -9.64
CA PHE A 269 -17.92 12.41 -8.97
C PHE A 269 -17.83 11.32 -7.91
N GLY A 270 -18.41 11.52 -6.73
CA GLY A 270 -18.37 10.60 -5.60
C GLY A 270 -17.02 10.58 -4.85
N VAL A 271 -16.01 11.31 -5.35
CA VAL A 271 -14.66 11.33 -4.73
C VAL A 271 -14.65 12.15 -3.44
N GLY A 272 -15.41 13.25 -3.40
CA GLY A 272 -15.61 14.05 -2.19
C GLY A 272 -16.29 13.24 -1.09
N ASP A 273 -17.35 12.49 -1.44
CA ASP A 273 -18.07 11.61 -0.50
C ASP A 273 -17.15 10.54 0.09
N LEU A 274 -16.32 9.93 -0.75
CA LEU A 274 -15.31 8.97 -0.32
C LEU A 274 -14.30 9.62 0.66
N LEU A 275 -13.81 10.82 0.36
CA LEU A 275 -12.83 11.52 1.20
C LEU A 275 -13.42 11.93 2.55
N GLU A 276 -14.66 12.41 2.57
CA GLU A 276 -15.41 12.68 3.80
C GLU A 276 -15.60 11.40 4.62
N GLY A 277 -15.99 10.30 3.96
CA GLY A 277 -16.13 8.99 4.58
C GLY A 277 -14.83 8.47 5.18
N LEU A 278 -13.71 8.60 4.46
CA LEU A 278 -12.38 8.29 4.97
C LEU A 278 -12.06 9.12 6.23
N GLY A 279 -12.30 10.43 6.21
CA GLY A 279 -12.10 11.30 7.37
C GLY A 279 -12.90 10.86 8.59
N LYS A 280 -14.16 10.47 8.37
CA LYS A 280 -15.14 10.14 9.44
C LYS A 280 -14.93 8.73 10.00
N PHE A 281 -14.67 7.73 9.16
CA PHE A 281 -14.72 6.33 9.54
C PHE A 281 -13.36 5.66 9.68
N ALA A 282 -12.37 6.04 8.86
CA ALA A 282 -11.04 5.46 8.95
C ALA A 282 -10.44 5.66 10.34
N PRO A 283 -9.80 4.64 10.90
CA PRO A 283 -9.21 4.75 12.23
C PRO A 283 -8.07 5.81 12.25
N ALA A 284 -7.89 6.43 13.39
CA ALA A 284 -6.63 7.08 13.74
C ALA A 284 -5.51 6.01 13.79
N PRO A 285 -4.24 6.41 13.83
CA PRO A 285 -3.12 5.48 13.86
C PRO A 285 -3.28 4.40 14.92
N ARG A 286 -3.19 3.15 14.48
CA ARG A 286 -3.39 1.97 15.33
C ARG A 286 -2.08 1.58 16.01
N ALA A 287 -2.19 0.94 17.17
CA ALA A 287 -1.05 0.34 17.83
C ALA A 287 -0.36 -0.70 16.92
N GLN A 288 0.97 -0.73 16.96
CA GLN A 288 1.79 -1.62 16.12
C GLN A 288 2.48 -2.70 16.97
N ASP A 289 2.50 -3.91 16.46
CA ASP A 289 3.16 -5.02 17.13
C ASP A 289 4.68 -5.01 16.93
N SER A 290 5.42 -5.25 18.00
CA SER A 290 6.86 -5.49 17.96
C SER A 290 7.22 -6.89 18.48
N ASP A 291 8.50 -7.23 18.42
CA ASP A 291 9.03 -8.48 18.97
C ASP A 291 8.90 -8.58 20.49
N LEU A 292 8.80 -7.44 21.20
CA LEU A 292 8.73 -7.38 22.65
C LEU A 292 7.33 -7.06 23.18
N ARG A 293 6.63 -6.11 22.55
CA ARG A 293 5.35 -5.58 23.01
C ARG A 293 4.54 -4.90 21.90
N ARG A 294 3.31 -4.59 22.19
CA ARG A 294 2.50 -3.71 21.38
C ARG A 294 2.83 -2.24 21.72
N VAL A 295 3.03 -1.40 20.71
CA VAL A 295 3.41 0.00 20.81
C VAL A 295 2.20 0.86 20.46
N GLU A 296 1.76 1.69 21.42
CA GLU A 296 0.62 2.58 21.23
C GLU A 296 1.03 3.88 20.52
N ALA A 297 0.19 4.37 19.62
CA ALA A 297 0.51 5.56 18.81
C ALA A 297 0.72 6.84 19.64
N ALA A 298 0.02 6.98 20.76
CA ALA A 298 0.11 8.13 21.65
C ALA A 298 1.25 8.06 22.69
N GLU A 299 2.12 7.05 22.62
CA GLU A 299 3.31 6.99 23.48
C GLU A 299 4.25 8.17 23.19
N PRO A 300 4.89 8.76 24.21
CA PRO A 300 5.68 9.97 24.03
C PRO A 300 6.99 9.76 23.26
N ARG A 301 7.58 8.56 23.33
CA ARG A 301 8.84 8.23 22.66
C ARG A 301 8.59 7.90 21.20
N MET A 302 9.42 8.47 20.33
CA MET A 302 9.36 8.20 18.89
C MET A 302 9.82 6.76 18.59
N SER A 303 9.01 6.09 17.78
CA SER A 303 9.39 4.86 17.12
C SER A 303 8.86 4.83 15.69
N ALA A 304 9.59 4.17 14.79
CA ALA A 304 9.22 4.05 13.38
C ALA A 304 9.82 2.78 12.77
N PHE A 305 9.22 2.28 11.69
CA PHE A 305 9.83 1.23 10.86
C PHE A 305 9.90 1.63 9.40
N VAL A 306 10.94 1.14 8.73
CA VAL A 306 11.15 1.35 7.29
C VAL A 306 10.43 0.24 6.51
N PHE A 307 9.44 0.61 5.70
CA PHE A 307 8.71 -0.37 4.89
C PHE A 307 9.12 -0.34 3.42
N LYS A 308 9.81 0.71 2.98
CA LYS A 308 10.19 0.90 1.58
C LYS A 308 11.49 1.70 1.46
N ILE A 309 12.30 1.37 0.46
CA ILE A 309 13.42 2.19 0.01
C ILE A 309 13.25 2.46 -1.47
N GLN A 310 13.46 3.70 -1.87
CA GLN A 310 13.35 4.12 -3.26
C GLN A 310 14.58 4.93 -3.64
N ALA A 311 15.22 4.54 -4.76
CA ALA A 311 16.36 5.25 -5.32
C ALA A 311 15.97 6.08 -6.53
N ASN A 312 16.80 7.06 -6.86
CA ASN A 312 16.76 7.83 -8.11
C ASN A 312 15.39 8.47 -8.39
N MET A 313 14.71 8.99 -7.35
CA MET A 313 13.48 9.76 -7.52
C MET A 313 13.71 11.06 -8.30
N ASP A 314 14.91 11.64 -8.21
CA ASP A 314 15.37 12.72 -9.07
C ASP A 314 16.32 12.15 -10.12
N PRO A 315 16.00 12.25 -11.43
CA PRO A 315 16.87 11.74 -12.49
C PRO A 315 18.29 12.36 -12.51
N ASN A 316 18.44 13.56 -11.94
CA ASN A 316 19.69 14.29 -11.89
C ASN A 316 20.56 13.97 -10.66
N HIS A 317 19.97 13.32 -9.66
CA HIS A 317 20.62 13.00 -8.39
C HIS A 317 20.46 11.53 -8.07
N ARG A 318 21.55 10.86 -7.71
CA ARG A 318 21.52 9.49 -7.16
C ARG A 318 21.12 9.53 -5.70
N ASP A 319 19.90 9.95 -5.43
CA ASP A 319 19.35 9.97 -4.08
C ASP A 319 18.65 8.64 -3.76
N ARG A 320 18.69 8.26 -2.50
CA ARG A 320 17.94 7.14 -1.93
C ARG A 320 17.15 7.67 -0.75
N ILE A 321 15.89 7.31 -0.71
CA ILE A 321 14.97 7.67 0.35
C ILE A 321 14.44 6.40 1.01
N ALA A 322 14.55 6.32 2.32
CA ALA A 322 13.87 5.29 3.12
C ALA A 322 12.55 5.87 3.62
N PHE A 323 11.44 5.23 3.23
CA PHE A 323 10.11 5.59 3.73
C PHE A 323 9.86 4.87 5.04
N ALA A 324 9.68 5.66 6.09
CA ALA A 324 9.42 5.19 7.43
C ALA A 324 8.01 5.59 7.90
N ARG A 325 7.28 4.61 8.45
CA ARG A 325 6.02 4.82 9.16
C ARG A 325 6.32 5.14 10.61
N LEU A 326 5.85 6.29 11.12
CA LEU A 326 5.91 6.58 12.54
C LEU A 326 4.84 5.78 13.28
N CYS A 327 5.25 5.02 14.29
CA CYS A 327 4.37 4.16 15.08
C CYS A 327 3.98 4.79 16.40
N SER A 328 4.86 5.60 16.99
CA SER A 328 4.59 6.33 18.25
C SER A 328 5.34 7.64 18.32
N GLY A 329 4.87 8.52 19.18
CA GLY A 329 5.54 9.76 19.55
C GLY A 329 5.63 10.79 18.43
N LYS A 330 6.66 11.61 18.52
CA LYS A 330 6.91 12.74 17.63
C LYS A 330 8.34 12.69 17.09
N LEU A 331 8.48 12.76 15.79
CA LEU A 331 9.75 12.97 15.12
C LEU A 331 9.98 14.48 14.99
N SER A 332 11.15 14.96 15.41
CA SER A 332 11.59 16.35 15.20
C SER A 332 12.84 16.36 14.34
N ARG A 333 12.95 17.35 13.47
CA ARG A 333 14.11 17.53 12.60
C ARG A 333 15.40 17.60 13.39
N GLY A 334 16.40 16.83 13.00
CA GLY A 334 17.70 16.78 13.66
C GLY A 334 17.77 15.89 14.89
N MET A 335 16.65 15.28 15.32
CA MET A 335 16.68 14.34 16.44
C MET A 335 17.59 13.14 16.17
N LYS A 336 18.06 12.53 17.25
CA LYS A 336 18.84 11.28 17.17
C LYS A 336 17.91 10.09 17.42
N ALA A 337 17.93 9.14 16.52
CA ALA A 337 17.25 7.86 16.67
C ALA A 337 18.24 6.69 16.66
N LYS A 338 17.96 5.68 17.45
CA LYS A 338 18.69 4.43 17.46
C LYS A 338 18.21 3.54 16.31
N LEU A 339 19.12 3.13 15.44
CA LEU A 339 18.87 2.06 14.48
C LEU A 339 19.06 0.71 15.20
N VAL A 340 17.95 0.05 15.52
CA VAL A 340 17.94 -1.13 16.40
C VAL A 340 18.80 -2.26 15.85
N ARG A 341 18.74 -2.55 14.54
CA ARG A 341 19.56 -3.60 13.90
C ARG A 341 21.04 -3.47 14.15
N THR A 342 21.58 -2.24 14.21
CA THR A 342 23.03 -2.00 14.39
C THR A 342 23.39 -1.52 15.79
N GLY A 343 22.41 -1.14 16.61
CA GLY A 343 22.60 -0.52 17.92
C GLY A 343 23.18 0.91 17.88
N LYS A 344 23.36 1.48 16.68
CA LYS A 344 23.98 2.80 16.49
C LYS A 344 22.94 3.91 16.41
N ASN A 345 23.28 5.08 16.93
CA ASN A 345 22.47 6.27 16.75
C ASN A 345 22.76 6.92 15.40
N MET A 346 21.71 7.40 14.75
CA MET A 346 21.76 8.21 13.55
C MET A 346 20.96 9.51 13.73
N SER A 347 21.37 10.58 13.04
CA SER A 347 20.64 11.85 13.06
C SER A 347 19.63 11.87 11.93
N LEU A 348 18.39 12.27 12.24
CA LEU A 348 17.31 12.50 11.29
C LEU A 348 17.33 13.97 10.86
N SER A 349 18.35 14.37 10.09
CA SER A 349 18.65 15.76 9.77
C SER A 349 17.68 16.41 8.78
N SER A 350 17.12 15.63 7.86
CA SER A 350 16.26 16.13 6.78
C SER A 350 15.14 15.15 6.45
N PRO A 351 14.24 14.84 7.40
CA PRO A 351 13.04 14.06 7.08
C PRO A 351 12.17 14.85 6.11
N GLN A 352 11.46 14.18 5.23
CA GLN A 352 10.71 14.79 4.13
C GLN A 352 9.27 14.28 4.10
N PHE A 353 8.32 15.20 3.88
CA PHE A 353 6.99 14.86 3.40
C PHE A 353 6.94 14.92 1.87
N PHE A 354 6.02 14.17 1.28
CA PHE A 354 5.84 14.09 -0.15
C PHE A 354 4.46 14.62 -0.53
N PHE A 355 4.43 15.67 -1.36
CA PHE A 355 3.23 16.26 -1.92
C PHE A 355 3.22 15.98 -3.43
N ALA A 356 2.73 14.80 -3.83
CA ALA A 356 2.85 14.31 -5.19
C ALA A 356 4.33 14.22 -5.66
N GLN A 357 4.83 15.16 -6.48
CA GLN A 357 6.24 15.22 -6.92
C GLN A 357 7.09 16.19 -6.10
N ASP A 358 6.45 17.06 -5.33
CA ASP A 358 7.14 18.04 -4.51
C ASP A 358 7.55 17.44 -3.17
N ARG A 359 8.72 17.84 -2.67
CA ARG A 359 9.25 17.42 -1.37
C ARG A 359 9.34 18.64 -0.47
N SER A 360 8.87 18.51 0.75
CA SER A 360 9.13 19.52 1.79
C SER A 360 9.85 18.88 2.96
N VAL A 361 10.72 19.66 3.60
CA VAL A 361 11.36 19.21 4.83
C VAL A 361 10.31 19.18 5.92
N ALA A 362 10.21 18.03 6.61
CA ALA A 362 9.34 17.87 7.76
C ALA A 362 10.09 18.36 9.01
N ASP A 363 9.67 19.49 9.59
CA ASP A 363 10.21 19.93 10.87
C ASP A 363 9.70 19.03 12.01
N GLU A 364 8.47 18.60 11.93
CA GLU A 364 7.81 17.68 12.86
C GLU A 364 6.94 16.66 12.12
N ALA A 365 6.87 15.44 12.65
CA ALA A 365 5.95 14.41 12.21
C ALA A 365 5.49 13.58 13.42
N PHE A 366 4.30 13.00 13.35
CA PHE A 366 3.66 12.30 14.46
C PHE A 366 3.32 10.87 14.09
N ALA A 367 3.03 10.04 15.10
CA ALA A 367 2.55 8.69 14.84
C ALA A 367 1.40 8.71 13.83
N GLY A 368 1.49 7.84 12.83
CA GLY A 368 0.60 7.85 11.68
C GLY A 368 1.22 8.44 10.42
N ASP A 369 2.13 9.40 10.53
CA ASP A 369 2.78 9.97 9.37
C ASP A 369 3.76 9.00 8.70
N VAL A 370 3.92 9.17 7.40
CA VAL A 370 4.94 8.51 6.60
C VAL A 370 5.95 9.55 6.15
N VAL A 371 7.19 9.37 6.54
CA VAL A 371 8.29 10.30 6.22
C VAL A 371 9.37 9.62 5.38
N GLY A 372 9.93 10.37 4.44
CA GLY A 372 11.13 9.96 3.73
C GLY A 372 12.38 10.40 4.47
N ILE A 373 13.26 9.47 4.72
CA ILE A 373 14.57 9.72 5.36
C ILE A 373 15.65 9.54 4.29
N PRO A 374 16.49 10.57 4.01
CA PRO A 374 17.64 10.41 3.12
C PRO A 374 18.52 9.24 3.56
N ASN A 375 18.75 8.31 2.66
CA ASN A 375 19.44 7.05 2.94
C ASN A 375 20.70 6.88 2.09
N HIS A 376 21.84 6.93 2.72
CA HIS A 376 23.14 6.68 2.08
C HIS A 376 23.60 5.21 2.19
N GLY A 377 22.66 4.25 2.24
CA GLY A 377 22.93 2.82 2.36
C GLY A 377 22.95 2.29 3.81
N THR A 378 22.51 3.09 4.77
CA THR A 378 22.46 2.69 6.19
C THR A 378 21.17 1.96 6.54
N LEU A 379 20.03 2.47 6.05
CA LEU A 379 18.70 1.93 6.32
C LEU A 379 18.33 0.85 5.32
N ARG A 380 17.63 -0.17 5.81
CA ARG A 380 17.06 -1.29 5.04
C ARG A 380 15.56 -1.42 5.30
N ILE A 381 14.85 -2.09 4.42
CA ILE A 381 13.46 -2.48 4.65
C ILE A 381 13.39 -3.37 5.89
N GLY A 382 12.42 -3.11 6.77
CA GLY A 382 12.27 -3.78 8.06
C GLY A 382 13.06 -3.17 9.22
N ASP A 383 13.94 -2.19 8.96
CA ASP A 383 14.67 -1.50 10.03
C ASP A 383 13.71 -0.74 10.95
N THR A 384 14.00 -0.82 12.25
CA THR A 384 13.29 -0.07 13.29
C THR A 384 14.17 1.05 13.83
N LEU A 385 13.57 2.23 13.95
CA LEU A 385 14.17 3.42 14.56
C LEU A 385 13.43 3.76 15.86
N THR A 386 14.16 4.00 16.95
CA THR A 386 13.56 4.34 18.26
C THR A 386 14.35 5.42 18.99
N GLU A 387 13.73 6.01 20.01
CA GLU A 387 14.41 6.85 21.00
C GLU A 387 15.05 6.01 22.12
N GLY A 388 15.75 4.92 21.76
CA GLY A 388 16.60 4.14 22.67
C GLY A 388 16.07 2.79 23.13
N GLU A 389 14.82 2.45 22.84
CA GLU A 389 14.26 1.12 23.13
C GLU A 389 14.74 0.08 22.10
N ASP A 390 15.06 -1.13 22.57
CA ASP A 390 15.54 -2.24 21.72
C ASP A 390 14.38 -3.16 21.30
N LEU A 391 13.39 -2.60 20.60
CA LEU A 391 12.31 -3.36 20.00
C LEU A 391 12.40 -3.35 18.47
N THR A 392 11.86 -4.38 17.83
CA THR A 392 11.79 -4.49 16.36
C THR A 392 10.34 -4.70 15.95
N PHE A 393 9.81 -3.84 15.07
CA PHE A 393 8.47 -4.03 14.55
C PHE A 393 8.38 -5.28 13.68
N VAL A 394 7.28 -6.02 13.83
CA VAL A 394 6.98 -7.23 13.06
C VAL A 394 6.04 -6.92 11.89
N GLY A 395 5.97 -7.83 10.91
CA GLY A 395 5.00 -7.72 9.84
C GLY A 395 5.47 -7.01 8.57
N VAL A 396 6.80 -6.84 8.38
CA VAL A 396 7.38 -6.43 7.09
C VAL A 396 8.09 -7.65 6.46
N PRO A 397 7.33 -8.62 5.91
CA PRO A 397 7.88 -9.87 5.45
C PRO A 397 8.61 -9.73 4.11
N SER A 398 9.57 -10.63 3.88
CA SER A 398 10.08 -10.98 2.55
C SER A 398 9.51 -12.34 2.16
N PHE A 399 8.91 -12.44 0.97
CA PHE A 399 8.33 -13.69 0.45
C PHE A 399 9.33 -14.39 -0.45
N ALA A 400 9.33 -15.72 -0.47
CA ALA A 400 10.13 -16.48 -1.42
C ALA A 400 9.72 -16.13 -2.87
N PRO A 401 10.68 -15.97 -3.79
CA PRO A 401 10.39 -15.63 -5.17
C PRO A 401 9.72 -16.78 -5.91
N GLU A 402 8.91 -16.44 -6.91
CA GLU A 402 8.28 -17.42 -7.82
C GLU A 402 9.18 -17.75 -9.01
N ILE A 403 10.08 -16.83 -9.37
CA ILE A 403 11.00 -16.98 -10.50
C ILE A 403 12.42 -16.77 -10.03
N VAL A 404 13.29 -17.74 -10.29
CA VAL A 404 14.74 -17.64 -10.02
C VAL A 404 15.50 -17.66 -11.34
N ARG A 405 16.41 -16.69 -11.53
CA ARG A 405 17.24 -16.56 -12.73
C ARG A 405 18.70 -16.36 -12.36
N ARG A 406 19.60 -16.86 -13.19
CA ARG A 406 21.04 -16.59 -13.09
C ARG A 406 21.36 -15.29 -13.82
N VAL A 407 22.13 -14.43 -13.19
CA VAL A 407 22.58 -13.18 -13.81
C VAL A 407 23.85 -13.44 -14.60
N ARG A 408 23.79 -13.22 -15.90
CA ARG A 408 24.93 -13.26 -16.79
C ARG A 408 25.36 -11.86 -17.17
N LEU A 409 26.63 -11.57 -16.94
CA LEU A 409 27.25 -10.32 -17.33
C LEU A 409 27.98 -10.53 -18.67
N THR A 410 27.78 -9.63 -19.63
CA THR A 410 28.47 -9.69 -20.93
C THR A 410 29.94 -9.28 -20.84
N ASP A 411 30.31 -8.46 -19.84
CA ASP A 411 31.66 -7.96 -19.63
C ASP A 411 32.16 -8.34 -18.22
N ALA A 412 33.02 -9.34 -18.14
CA ALA A 412 33.56 -9.86 -16.88
C ALA A 412 34.30 -8.79 -16.03
N MET A 413 34.85 -7.75 -16.64
CA MET A 413 35.54 -6.67 -15.91
C MET A 413 34.60 -5.84 -15.03
N LYS A 414 33.30 -5.87 -15.32
CA LYS A 414 32.27 -5.16 -14.54
C LYS A 414 31.67 -6.00 -13.40
N ALA A 415 32.21 -7.18 -13.09
CA ALA A 415 31.64 -8.09 -12.09
C ALA A 415 31.51 -7.46 -10.69
N LYS A 416 32.51 -6.67 -10.24
CA LYS A 416 32.43 -5.94 -8.97
C LYS A 416 31.28 -4.94 -8.96
N LYS A 417 31.12 -4.16 -10.04
CA LYS A 417 30.04 -3.18 -10.19
C LYS A 417 28.66 -3.83 -10.23
N LEU A 418 28.54 -5.00 -10.89
CA LEU A 418 27.30 -5.78 -10.87
C LEU A 418 26.94 -6.24 -9.44
N LYS A 419 27.91 -6.76 -8.68
CA LYS A 419 27.70 -7.18 -7.30
C LYS A 419 27.19 -6.02 -6.43
N GLU A 420 27.76 -4.83 -6.56
CA GLU A 420 27.34 -3.63 -5.85
C GLU A 420 25.94 -3.18 -6.29
N ALA A 421 25.63 -3.17 -7.58
CA ALA A 421 24.33 -2.80 -8.12
C ALA A 421 23.21 -3.76 -7.66
N LEU A 422 23.45 -5.08 -7.74
CA LEU A 422 22.50 -6.07 -7.28
C LEU A 422 22.27 -5.97 -5.76
N GLN A 423 23.32 -5.73 -4.98
CA GLN A 423 23.19 -5.49 -3.54
C GLN A 423 22.28 -4.30 -3.26
N GLN A 424 22.49 -3.18 -3.95
CA GLN A 424 21.70 -1.97 -3.77
C GLN A 424 20.24 -2.19 -4.16
N MET A 425 19.98 -2.84 -5.29
CA MET A 425 18.62 -3.14 -5.75
C MET A 425 17.88 -4.13 -4.83
N SER A 426 18.61 -5.04 -4.20
CA SER A 426 18.05 -5.94 -3.18
C SER A 426 17.70 -5.19 -1.89
N GLU A 427 18.54 -4.26 -1.45
CA GLU A 427 18.25 -3.38 -0.31
C GLU A 427 17.05 -2.47 -0.53
N GLU A 428 16.77 -2.10 -1.79
CA GLU A 428 15.56 -1.39 -2.22
C GLU A 428 14.31 -2.28 -2.29
N GLY A 429 14.49 -3.60 -2.22
CA GLY A 429 13.40 -4.57 -2.35
C GLY A 429 12.88 -4.75 -3.79
N VAL A 430 13.61 -4.28 -4.79
CA VAL A 430 13.27 -4.45 -6.22
C VAL A 430 13.42 -5.90 -6.67
N VAL A 431 14.41 -6.58 -6.10
CA VAL A 431 14.79 -7.96 -6.43
C VAL A 431 15.37 -8.63 -5.21
N GLN A 432 15.19 -9.92 -5.07
CA GLN A 432 15.94 -10.73 -4.11
C GLN A 432 17.23 -11.23 -4.76
N VAL A 433 18.33 -11.21 -4.02
CA VAL A 433 19.62 -11.66 -4.52
C VAL A 433 20.14 -12.77 -3.63
N PHE A 434 20.44 -13.90 -4.27
CA PHE A 434 21.00 -15.08 -3.61
C PHE A 434 22.43 -15.30 -4.10
N ARG A 435 23.35 -15.51 -3.18
CA ARG A 435 24.76 -15.74 -3.46
C ARG A 435 25.09 -17.20 -3.15
N PRO A 436 25.25 -18.05 -4.19
CA PRO A 436 25.62 -19.44 -3.99
C PRO A 436 26.94 -19.57 -3.24
N ARG A 437 27.01 -20.46 -2.26
CA ARG A 437 28.21 -20.69 -1.45
C ARG A 437 29.31 -21.45 -2.18
N ASP A 438 28.97 -22.12 -3.27
CA ASP A 438 29.92 -22.80 -4.16
C ASP A 438 30.69 -21.84 -5.08
N GLY A 439 30.40 -20.52 -5.01
CA GLY A 439 31.04 -19.50 -5.84
C GLY A 439 30.44 -19.33 -7.23
N ALA A 440 29.33 -19.97 -7.54
CA ALA A 440 28.61 -19.77 -8.79
C ALA A 440 28.08 -18.30 -8.89
N PRO A 441 27.77 -17.81 -10.12
CA PRO A 441 27.19 -16.47 -10.30
C PRO A 441 25.93 -16.26 -9.49
N ALA A 442 25.68 -15.01 -9.07
CA ALA A 442 24.52 -14.64 -8.29
C ALA A 442 23.21 -15.03 -8.99
N LEU A 443 22.25 -15.44 -8.18
CA LEU A 443 20.87 -15.69 -8.60
C LEU A 443 20.01 -14.50 -8.20
N VAL A 444 19.05 -14.16 -9.02
CA VAL A 444 18.02 -13.17 -8.72
C VAL A 444 16.67 -13.86 -8.63
N GLY A 445 15.90 -13.46 -7.62
CA GLY A 445 14.56 -13.93 -7.38
C GLY A 445 13.56 -12.78 -7.53
N VAL A 446 12.47 -13.03 -8.25
CA VAL A 446 11.38 -12.08 -8.50
C VAL A 446 10.04 -12.79 -8.40
N VAL A 447 8.96 -12.02 -8.23
CA VAL A 447 7.59 -12.54 -8.21
C VAL A 447 7.08 -12.78 -9.63
N GLY A 448 7.40 -11.89 -10.57
CA GLY A 448 6.91 -12.01 -11.93
C GLY A 448 7.90 -11.56 -13.01
N PRO A 449 7.64 -11.90 -14.28
CA PRO A 449 8.57 -11.65 -15.39
C PRO A 449 8.81 -10.16 -15.64
N LEU A 450 7.82 -9.29 -15.39
CA LEU A 450 7.96 -7.86 -15.60
C LEU A 450 9.00 -7.24 -14.66
N GLN A 451 9.19 -7.80 -13.46
CA GLN A 451 10.27 -7.35 -12.57
C GLN A 451 11.66 -7.60 -13.17
N LEU A 452 11.85 -8.67 -13.95
CA LEU A 452 13.13 -8.91 -14.65
C LEU A 452 13.37 -7.86 -15.73
N ASP A 453 12.33 -7.44 -16.46
CA ASP A 453 12.43 -6.37 -17.46
C ASP A 453 12.79 -5.04 -16.79
N VAL A 454 12.16 -4.71 -15.67
CA VAL A 454 12.46 -3.51 -14.85
C VAL A 454 13.89 -3.57 -14.34
N LEU A 455 14.31 -4.71 -13.79
CA LEU A 455 15.67 -4.91 -13.30
C LEU A 455 16.71 -4.74 -14.40
N LYS A 456 16.48 -5.32 -15.60
CA LYS A 456 17.35 -5.19 -16.76
C LYS A 456 17.47 -3.73 -17.21
N ALA A 457 16.34 -3.03 -17.34
CA ALA A 457 16.29 -1.63 -17.75
C ALA A 457 17.02 -0.72 -16.76
N ARG A 458 16.86 -0.95 -15.45
CA ARG A 458 17.55 -0.19 -14.40
C ARG A 458 19.05 -0.46 -14.36
N LEU A 459 19.49 -1.72 -14.47
CA LEU A 459 20.91 -2.08 -14.51
C LEU A 459 21.61 -1.41 -15.68
N ASP A 460 20.97 -1.35 -16.83
CA ASP A 460 21.52 -0.67 -18.01
C ASP A 460 21.52 0.86 -17.83
N ALA A 461 20.38 1.46 -17.51
CA ALA A 461 20.23 2.92 -17.43
C ALA A 461 21.03 3.56 -16.27
N GLU A 462 20.99 2.95 -15.08
CA GLU A 462 21.57 3.54 -13.86
C GLU A 462 23.05 3.16 -13.67
N TYR A 463 23.42 1.95 -14.10
CA TYR A 463 24.75 1.40 -13.84
C TYR A 463 25.57 1.13 -15.10
N SER A 464 25.00 1.29 -16.31
CA SER A 464 25.64 0.90 -17.59
C SER A 464 26.15 -0.55 -17.56
N LEU A 465 25.28 -1.45 -17.06
CA LEU A 465 25.53 -2.87 -16.91
C LEU A 465 24.55 -3.67 -17.78
N PRO A 466 24.92 -3.97 -19.04
CA PRO A 466 24.12 -4.86 -19.86
C PRO A 466 24.22 -6.29 -19.30
N VAL A 467 23.07 -6.81 -18.86
CA VAL A 467 22.95 -8.16 -18.32
C VAL A 467 21.92 -8.98 -19.07
N GLU A 468 22.03 -10.29 -18.98
CA GLU A 468 21.03 -11.23 -19.40
C GLU A 468 20.63 -12.13 -18.24
N PHE A 469 19.38 -12.61 -18.25
CA PHE A 469 18.84 -13.51 -17.25
C PHE A 469 18.68 -14.90 -17.88
N GLU A 470 19.49 -15.83 -17.40
CA GLU A 470 19.45 -17.23 -17.84
C GLU A 470 18.57 -18.06 -16.92
N ILE A 471 17.98 -19.12 -17.45
CA ILE A 471 17.24 -20.10 -16.66
C ILE A 471 18.20 -20.71 -15.65
N SER A 472 17.80 -20.69 -14.38
CA SER A 472 18.50 -21.37 -13.29
C SER A 472 18.08 -22.85 -13.23
N GLU A 473 18.98 -23.71 -12.76
CA GLU A 473 18.61 -25.08 -12.38
C GLU A 473 17.70 -25.12 -11.14
N PHE A 474 17.67 -24.03 -10.36
CA PHE A 474 16.82 -23.87 -9.19
C PHE A 474 15.55 -23.12 -9.56
N SER A 475 14.40 -23.66 -9.13
CA SER A 475 13.10 -23.01 -9.32
C SER A 475 12.50 -22.48 -8.02
N LEU A 476 13.01 -22.90 -6.87
CA LEU A 476 12.47 -22.57 -5.54
C LEU A 476 13.57 -22.11 -4.60
N ALA A 477 13.24 -21.14 -3.75
CA ALA A 477 14.08 -20.66 -2.66
C ALA A 477 13.31 -20.80 -1.33
N ARG A 478 13.96 -21.28 -0.26
CA ARG A 478 13.37 -21.38 1.08
C ARG A 478 14.41 -20.98 2.12
N TRP A 479 14.07 -19.99 2.95
CA TRP A 479 14.91 -19.71 4.11
C TRP A 479 14.95 -20.89 5.04
N ILE A 480 16.12 -21.25 5.53
CA ILE A 480 16.30 -22.35 6.45
C ILE A 480 16.71 -21.86 7.83
N SER A 481 16.12 -22.45 8.86
CA SER A 481 16.42 -22.13 10.25
C SER A 481 16.35 -23.38 11.11
N SER A 482 16.99 -23.34 12.27
CA SER A 482 16.93 -24.38 13.29
C SER A 482 17.12 -23.74 14.67
N ASP A 483 16.47 -24.28 15.69
CA ASP A 483 16.73 -23.92 17.08
C ASP A 483 18.12 -24.45 17.55
N ASP A 484 18.64 -25.48 16.88
CA ASP A 484 19.98 -26.01 17.09
C ASP A 484 20.92 -25.55 15.96
N ARG A 485 21.81 -24.62 16.30
CA ARG A 485 22.77 -24.07 15.34
C ARG A 485 23.71 -25.14 14.75
N LYS A 486 24.08 -26.17 15.53
CA LYS A 486 24.95 -27.24 15.04
C LYS A 486 24.27 -28.07 13.96
N LYS A 487 22.95 -28.33 14.11
CA LYS A 487 22.15 -29.01 13.08
C LYS A 487 22.05 -28.16 11.81
N LEU A 488 21.84 -26.85 11.94
CA LEU A 488 21.81 -25.95 10.78
C LEU A 488 23.17 -25.94 10.06
N ASP A 489 24.27 -25.77 10.77
CA ASP A 489 25.62 -25.73 10.18
C ASP A 489 25.97 -27.08 9.49
N ALA A 490 25.58 -28.20 10.08
CA ALA A 490 25.79 -29.54 9.50
C ALA A 490 24.93 -29.71 8.22
N PHE A 491 23.67 -29.28 8.24
CA PHE A 491 22.81 -29.33 7.07
C PHE A 491 23.34 -28.47 5.92
N VAL A 492 23.78 -27.25 6.23
CA VAL A 492 24.38 -26.33 5.27
C VAL A 492 25.65 -26.93 4.64
N ALA A 493 26.52 -27.51 5.45
CA ALA A 493 27.74 -28.16 4.95
C ALA A 493 27.44 -29.37 4.04
N ALA A 494 26.43 -30.18 4.39
CA ALA A 494 26.05 -31.35 3.63
C ALA A 494 25.38 -31.01 2.28
N ASN A 495 24.78 -29.81 2.15
CA ASN A 495 24.02 -29.37 0.98
C ASN A 495 24.62 -28.14 0.30
N ASN A 496 25.93 -27.91 0.41
CA ASN A 496 26.60 -26.66 0.01
C ASN A 496 26.26 -26.18 -1.42
N SER A 497 26.12 -27.09 -2.39
CA SER A 497 25.75 -26.75 -3.77
C SER A 497 24.29 -26.28 -3.94
N GLY A 498 23.42 -26.57 -2.97
CA GLY A 498 22.04 -26.10 -2.92
C GLY A 498 21.81 -24.96 -1.92
N ILE A 499 22.89 -24.40 -1.32
CA ILE A 499 22.80 -23.29 -0.37
C ILE A 499 23.29 -22.01 -1.00
N ALA A 500 22.52 -20.95 -0.80
CA ALA A 500 22.93 -19.58 -1.10
C ALA A 500 22.69 -18.70 0.13
N ASP A 501 23.39 -17.58 0.21
CA ASP A 501 23.11 -16.56 1.21
C ASP A 501 22.30 -15.42 0.60
N ASP A 502 21.31 -14.94 1.33
CA ASP A 502 20.57 -13.74 0.94
C ASP A 502 21.41 -12.45 1.19
N VAL A 503 20.80 -11.29 1.02
CA VAL A 503 21.46 -9.99 1.20
C VAL A 503 21.92 -9.75 2.63
N ASP A 504 21.25 -10.34 3.61
CA ASP A 504 21.56 -10.22 5.05
C ASP A 504 22.55 -11.28 5.52
N GLY A 505 22.84 -12.27 4.67
CA GLY A 505 23.72 -13.40 4.98
C GLY A 505 22.98 -14.59 5.58
N ASP A 506 21.64 -14.59 5.53
CA ASP A 506 20.86 -15.72 6.00
C ASP A 506 20.87 -16.86 4.98
N PRO A 507 20.97 -18.13 5.43
CA PRO A 507 21.05 -19.26 4.54
C PRO A 507 19.70 -19.58 3.90
N VAL A 508 19.72 -19.77 2.58
CA VAL A 508 18.58 -20.12 1.73
C VAL A 508 18.86 -21.43 1.02
N PHE A 509 17.95 -22.38 1.15
CA PHE A 509 17.97 -23.62 0.39
C PHE A 509 17.34 -23.38 -0.99
N MET A 510 18.12 -23.64 -2.04
CA MET A 510 17.73 -23.51 -3.43
C MET A 510 17.37 -24.89 -3.96
N ALA A 511 16.09 -25.12 -4.27
CA ALA A 511 15.60 -26.39 -4.74
C ALA A 511 15.31 -26.39 -6.25
N LYS A 512 15.59 -27.49 -6.92
CA LYS A 512 15.33 -27.67 -8.35
C LYS A 512 13.83 -27.75 -8.66
N ASN A 513 13.04 -28.34 -7.77
CA ASN A 513 11.59 -28.47 -7.88
C ASN A 513 10.97 -28.83 -6.52
N GLU A 514 9.64 -28.84 -6.44
CA GLU A 514 8.88 -29.20 -5.23
C GLU A 514 9.17 -30.62 -4.73
N PHE A 515 9.36 -31.57 -5.63
CA PHE A 515 9.70 -32.95 -5.24
C PHE A 515 11.03 -33.01 -4.48
N TYR A 516 12.06 -32.34 -5.00
CA TYR A 516 13.37 -32.28 -4.35
C TYR A 516 13.34 -31.54 -3.00
N LEU A 517 12.53 -30.46 -2.93
CA LEU A 517 12.29 -29.75 -1.67
C LEU A 517 11.62 -30.68 -0.64
N GLY A 518 10.56 -31.37 -1.01
CA GLY A 518 9.85 -32.33 -0.15
C GLY A 518 10.77 -33.44 0.35
N TYR A 519 11.51 -34.07 -0.57
CA TYR A 519 12.49 -35.13 -0.26
C TYR A 519 13.55 -34.66 0.73
N THR A 520 14.07 -33.45 0.55
CA THR A 520 15.08 -32.88 1.46
C THR A 520 14.48 -32.55 2.82
N ARG A 521 13.29 -31.97 2.85
CA ARG A 521 12.57 -31.61 4.09
C ARG A 521 12.31 -32.83 4.99
N GLU A 522 11.87 -33.94 4.40
CA GLU A 522 11.62 -35.19 5.16
C GLU A 522 12.87 -35.77 5.84
N ARG A 523 14.07 -35.47 5.31
CA ARG A 523 15.35 -35.97 5.83
C ARG A 523 16.10 -34.98 6.70
N ALA A 524 15.66 -33.72 6.70
CA ALA A 524 16.32 -32.64 7.43
C ALA A 524 15.68 -32.44 8.81
N GLU A 525 15.91 -33.41 9.72
CA GLU A 525 15.34 -33.35 11.07
C GLU A 525 15.82 -32.11 11.85
N GLY A 526 14.86 -31.31 12.33
CA GLY A 526 15.12 -30.08 13.09
C GLY A 526 15.49 -28.88 12.23
N ILE A 527 15.32 -28.95 10.90
CA ILE A 527 15.46 -27.81 9.98
C ILE A 527 14.09 -27.36 9.51
N THR A 528 13.80 -26.08 9.71
CA THR A 528 12.58 -25.45 9.20
C THR A 528 12.86 -24.81 7.85
N PHE A 529 11.99 -25.05 6.87
CA PHE A 529 12.01 -24.43 5.53
C PHE A 529 10.83 -23.46 5.42
N SER A 530 11.13 -22.17 5.29
CA SER A 530 10.12 -21.13 5.23
C SER A 530 10.07 -20.45 3.85
N ASN A 531 8.87 -20.18 3.37
CA ASN A 531 8.62 -19.33 2.20
C ASN A 531 8.46 -17.85 2.56
N VAL A 532 8.54 -17.51 3.86
CA VAL A 532 8.44 -16.15 4.37
C VAL A 532 9.56 -15.92 5.36
N LYS A 533 10.26 -14.78 5.24
CA LYS A 533 11.20 -14.27 6.23
C LYS A 533 10.56 -13.07 6.92
N ASP A 534 10.28 -13.19 8.20
CA ASP A 534 9.74 -12.11 9.03
C ASP A 534 10.38 -12.13 10.42
N VAL A 535 10.29 -11.00 11.12
CA VAL A 535 10.73 -10.88 12.51
C VAL A 535 9.76 -11.67 13.40
N LYS A 536 10.27 -12.64 14.13
CA LYS A 536 9.45 -13.42 15.07
C LYS A 536 9.28 -12.66 16.37
N LYS A 537 8.07 -12.69 16.95
CA LYS A 537 7.86 -12.22 18.33
C LYS A 537 8.76 -13.04 19.27
N LYS A 538 9.49 -12.37 20.15
CA LYS A 538 10.21 -13.04 21.23
C LYS A 538 9.17 -13.56 22.22
N ALA A 539 9.24 -14.86 22.52
CA ALA A 539 8.34 -15.54 23.45
C ALA A 539 8.52 -15.05 24.90
#